data_4fa7d8b72113ff48ba2ff4bbe7fbb160
#
_entry.id   4fa7d8b72113ff48ba2ff4bbe7fbb160
#
_cell.length_a   1.000
_cell.length_b   1.000
_cell.length_c   1.000
_cell.angle_alpha   90.00
_cell.angle_beta   90.00
_cell.angle_gamma   90.00
#
_symmetry.space_group_name_H-M   'P 1'
#
loop_
_entity.id
_entity.type
_entity.pdbx_description
1 polymer ?
#
loop_
_entity_poly.entity_id
_entity_poly.type
_entity_poly.pdbx_seq_one_letter_code
_entity_poly.pdbx_strand_id
1 'polypeptide(L)'
;GDDEEKLIVRRGERAFVLLNKFPYSSGHLMVAPFRHVGEFADLADDEALEVHHLASQGLAALAEVYGPQGYNLGWNLGRIAGAGVTDHVHLHLVPRWAGDTSFMPVLADVKVLPEHLVETRAKLVEAWPA
;
A
#
# COMPACT_ATOMS: atom_id res chain seq x y z
N GLY A 1 5.51 9.93 -15.62
CA GLY A 1 6.63 10.52 -14.93
C GLY A 1 7.22 9.59 -13.90
N ASP A 2 8.02 10.15 -13.01
CA ASP A 2 8.72 9.39 -11.99
C ASP A 2 7.76 8.65 -11.03
N ASP A 3 6.66 9.31 -10.67
CA ASP A 3 5.67 8.68 -9.79
C ASP A 3 5.03 7.46 -10.43
N GLU A 4 4.77 7.51 -11.73
CA GLU A 4 4.22 6.37 -12.45
C GLU A 4 5.19 5.20 -12.47
N GLU A 5 6.47 5.44 -12.72
CA GLU A 5 7.50 4.40 -12.74
C GLU A 5 7.67 3.76 -11.37
N LYS A 6 7.56 4.54 -10.30
CA LYS A 6 7.70 4.07 -8.93
C LYS A 6 6.38 3.58 -8.33
N LEU A 7 5.30 3.63 -9.11
CA LEU A 7 3.97 3.22 -8.67
C LEU A 7 3.43 4.06 -7.51
N ILE A 8 3.86 5.30 -7.42
CA ILE A 8 3.39 6.23 -6.38
C ILE A 8 2.00 6.76 -6.79
N VAL A 9 1.04 6.60 -5.89
CA VAL A 9 -0.35 6.99 -6.11
C VAL A 9 -0.61 8.41 -5.60
N ARG A 10 -0.01 8.76 -4.47
CA ARG A 10 -0.23 10.06 -3.84
C ARG A 10 0.98 10.46 -3.00
N ARG A 11 1.37 11.73 -3.10
CA ARG A 11 2.41 12.31 -2.25
C ARG A 11 1.78 13.30 -1.29
N GLY A 12 2.09 13.14 0.00
CA GLY A 12 1.78 14.15 1.01
C GLY A 12 3.02 15.00 1.29
N GLU A 13 3.00 15.69 2.40
CA GLU A 13 4.16 16.48 2.84
C GLU A 13 5.23 15.60 3.51
N ARG A 14 4.81 14.63 4.31
CA ARG A 14 5.70 13.80 5.13
C ARG A 14 5.67 12.33 4.76
N ALA A 15 4.67 11.92 3.99
CA ALA A 15 4.47 10.53 3.64
C ALA A 15 3.90 10.40 2.23
N PHE A 16 3.90 9.21 1.70
CA PHE A 16 3.39 8.93 0.37
C PHE A 16 2.75 7.55 0.30
N VAL A 17 1.95 7.35 -0.73
CA VAL A 17 1.25 6.09 -0.98
C VAL A 17 1.75 5.50 -2.28
N LEU A 18 2.04 4.21 -2.28
CA LEU A 18 2.49 3.50 -3.47
C LEU A 18 1.87 2.11 -3.53
N LEU A 19 1.84 1.53 -4.73
CA LEU A 19 1.41 0.15 -4.90
C LEU A 19 2.54 -0.80 -4.56
N ASN A 20 2.19 -1.94 -3.97
CA ASN A 20 3.14 -3.02 -3.77
C ASN A 20 3.37 -3.72 -5.12
N LYS A 21 4.64 -3.91 -5.50
CA LYS A 21 5.00 -4.61 -6.73
C LYS A 21 4.62 -6.09 -6.69
N PHE A 22 4.53 -6.65 -5.50
CA PHE A 22 4.19 -8.05 -5.28
C PHE A 22 2.93 -8.14 -4.42
N PRO A 23 1.78 -7.72 -4.97
CA PRO A 23 0.58 -7.57 -4.16
C PRO A 23 0.00 -8.89 -3.71
N TYR A 24 -0.55 -8.90 -2.49
CA TYR A 24 -1.34 -10.04 -2.00
C TYR A 24 -2.71 -10.08 -2.67
N SER A 25 -3.21 -8.91 -3.08
CA SER A 25 -4.48 -8.81 -3.79
C SER A 25 -4.46 -7.55 -4.66
N SER A 26 -5.44 -7.43 -5.55
CA SER A 26 -5.58 -6.22 -6.37
C SER A 26 -5.73 -5.00 -5.47
N GLY A 27 -4.95 -3.96 -5.74
CA GLY A 27 -5.03 -2.74 -4.97
C GLY A 27 -4.27 -2.74 -3.66
N HIS A 28 -3.31 -3.66 -3.47
CA HIS A 28 -2.48 -3.67 -2.27
C HIS A 28 -1.62 -2.41 -2.22
N LEU A 29 -1.99 -1.48 -1.36
CA LEU A 29 -1.30 -0.21 -1.17
C LEU A 29 -0.35 -0.26 0.03
N MET A 30 0.64 0.60 -0.02
CA MET A 30 1.53 0.85 1.12
C MET A 30 1.61 2.34 1.37
N VAL A 31 1.72 2.73 2.63
CA VAL A 31 1.92 4.13 3.02
C VAL A 31 3.22 4.19 3.82
N ALA A 32 4.13 5.06 3.41
CA ALA A 32 5.44 5.17 4.05
C ALA A 32 5.82 6.63 4.26
N PRO A 33 6.58 6.94 5.32
CA PRO A 33 7.13 8.28 5.47
C PRO A 33 8.22 8.52 4.43
N PHE A 34 8.41 9.76 4.01
CA PHE A 34 9.52 10.11 3.13
C PHE A 34 10.86 9.97 3.85
N ARG A 35 10.89 10.36 5.13
CA ARG A 35 12.10 10.24 5.93
C ARG A 35 12.41 8.76 6.16
N HIS A 36 13.66 8.38 6.03
CA HIS A 36 14.07 6.99 6.23
C HIS A 36 13.93 6.62 7.71
N VAL A 37 12.96 5.77 8.04
CA VAL A 37 12.66 5.35 9.41
C VAL A 37 12.67 3.83 9.46
N GLY A 38 13.60 3.27 10.25
CA GLY A 38 13.73 1.82 10.38
C GLY A 38 12.91 1.21 11.51
N GLU A 39 12.56 2.02 12.51
CA GLU A 39 11.84 1.56 13.69
C GLU A 39 10.49 2.27 13.79
N PHE A 40 9.45 1.51 14.03
CA PHE A 40 8.10 2.05 14.18
C PHE A 40 8.04 3.15 15.26
N ALA A 41 8.74 2.92 16.38
CA ALA A 41 8.75 3.88 17.48
C ALA A 41 9.43 5.21 17.15
N ASP A 42 10.20 5.26 16.07
CA ASP A 42 10.91 6.48 15.67
C ASP A 42 10.10 7.36 14.71
N LEU A 43 8.89 6.96 14.35
CA LEU A 43 8.00 7.83 13.60
C LEU A 43 7.66 9.04 14.44
N ALA A 44 7.78 10.23 13.85
CA ALA A 44 7.33 11.46 14.50
C ALA A 44 5.79 11.50 14.51
N ASP A 45 5.22 12.21 15.46
CA ASP A 45 3.75 12.30 15.60
C ASP A 45 3.10 12.83 14.32
N ASP A 46 3.69 13.83 13.69
CA ASP A 46 3.15 14.40 12.46
C ASP A 46 3.27 13.44 11.27
N GLU A 47 4.31 12.61 11.24
CA GLU A 47 4.45 11.55 10.24
C GLU A 47 3.37 10.49 10.44
N ALA A 48 3.17 10.06 11.68
CA ALA A 48 2.16 9.05 12.00
C ALA A 48 0.75 9.54 11.66
N LEU A 49 0.46 10.80 11.97
CA LEU A 49 -0.83 11.39 11.65
C LEU A 49 -1.05 11.45 10.13
N GLU A 50 -0.06 11.85 9.37
CA GLU A 50 -0.20 11.91 7.93
C GLU A 50 -0.36 10.54 7.31
N VAL A 51 0.37 9.54 7.82
CA VAL A 51 0.20 8.15 7.38
C VAL A 51 -1.25 7.71 7.60
N HIS A 52 -1.82 8.02 8.76
CA HIS A 52 -3.21 7.71 9.05
C HIS A 52 -4.17 8.38 8.06
N HIS A 53 -3.98 9.67 7.79
CA HIS A 53 -4.82 10.40 6.84
C HIS A 53 -4.74 9.82 5.44
N LEU A 54 -3.52 9.53 4.97
CA LEU A 54 -3.33 8.92 3.65
C LEU A 54 -3.94 7.52 3.59
N ALA A 55 -3.81 6.75 4.66
CA ALA A 55 -4.43 5.43 4.73
C ALA A 55 -5.95 5.54 4.62
N SER A 56 -6.55 6.47 5.33
CA SER A 56 -7.99 6.71 5.27
C SER A 56 -8.44 7.06 3.86
N GLN A 57 -7.70 7.94 3.18
CA GLN A 57 -7.99 8.29 1.79
C GLN A 57 -7.81 7.09 0.87
N GLY A 58 -6.78 6.28 1.10
CA GLY A 58 -6.52 5.07 0.33
C GLY A 58 -7.66 4.06 0.44
N LEU A 59 -8.22 3.89 1.63
CA LEU A 59 -9.37 3.01 1.82
C LEU A 59 -10.58 3.51 1.03
N ALA A 60 -10.81 4.82 1.00
CA ALA A 60 -11.90 5.40 0.22
C ALA A 60 -11.71 5.16 -1.29
N ALA A 61 -10.48 5.34 -1.78
CA ALA A 61 -10.18 5.09 -3.20
C ALA A 61 -10.34 3.61 -3.55
N LEU A 62 -9.86 2.71 -2.69
CA LEU A 62 -10.00 1.27 -2.90
C LEU A 62 -11.47 0.84 -2.90
N ALA A 63 -12.28 1.42 -2.02
CA ALA A 63 -13.71 1.13 -1.97
C ALA A 63 -14.38 1.52 -3.28
N GLU A 64 -14.05 2.67 -3.83
CA GLU A 64 -14.64 3.14 -5.08
C GLU A 64 -14.23 2.30 -6.28
N VAL A 65 -12.95 1.93 -6.37
CA VAL A 65 -12.45 1.20 -7.54
C VAL A 65 -12.81 -0.28 -7.49
N TYR A 66 -12.68 -0.93 -6.35
CA TYR A 66 -12.78 -2.38 -6.23
C TYR A 66 -13.94 -2.89 -5.40
N GLY A 67 -14.47 -2.09 -4.50
CA GLY A 67 -15.54 -2.50 -3.59
C GLY A 67 -15.22 -3.74 -2.77
N PRO A 68 -14.07 -3.81 -2.07
CA PRO A 68 -13.73 -5.00 -1.31
C PRO A 68 -14.67 -5.22 -0.14
N GLN A 69 -14.71 -6.45 0.36
CA GLN A 69 -15.56 -6.80 1.49
C GLN A 69 -14.95 -6.43 2.83
N GLY A 70 -13.65 -6.24 2.87
CA GLY A 70 -12.94 -5.82 4.06
C GLY A 70 -11.52 -5.43 3.75
N TYR A 71 -10.76 -5.09 4.79
CA TYR A 71 -9.37 -4.66 4.67
C TYR A 71 -8.55 -5.20 5.82
N ASN A 72 -7.29 -5.50 5.54
CA ASN A 72 -6.31 -5.70 6.59
C ASN A 72 -5.28 -4.58 6.50
N LEU A 73 -5.03 -3.93 7.61
CA LEU A 73 -4.01 -2.90 7.73
C LEU A 73 -2.96 -3.38 8.72
N GLY A 74 -1.69 -3.18 8.41
CA GLY A 74 -0.67 -3.60 9.34
C GLY A 74 0.73 -3.20 8.93
N TRP A 75 1.61 -3.20 9.93
CA TRP A 75 3.04 -2.94 9.78
C TRP A 75 3.77 -4.25 9.98
N ASN A 76 4.67 -4.60 9.07
CA ASN A 76 5.56 -5.75 9.28
C ASN A 76 6.85 -5.22 9.89
N LEU A 77 7.11 -5.60 11.12
CA LEU A 77 8.30 -5.13 11.85
C LEU A 77 9.23 -6.31 12.09
N GLY A 78 10.45 -6.18 11.61
CA GLY A 78 11.45 -7.22 11.72
C GLY A 78 11.33 -8.32 10.68
N ARG A 79 12.39 -9.06 10.45
CA ARG A 79 12.46 -10.11 9.43
C ARG A 79 11.44 -11.21 9.61
N ILE A 80 11.24 -11.64 10.85
CA ILE A 80 10.33 -12.77 11.13
C ILE A 80 8.89 -12.39 10.80
N ALA A 81 8.55 -11.12 10.91
CA ALA A 81 7.22 -10.63 10.57
C ALA A 81 7.06 -10.39 9.06
N GLY A 82 8.09 -10.62 8.27
CA GLY A 82 8.01 -10.48 6.82
C GLY A 82 8.37 -9.10 6.29
N ALA A 83 9.12 -8.30 7.06
CA ALA A 83 9.61 -7.02 6.56
C ALA A 83 10.62 -7.28 5.45
N GLY A 84 10.21 -7.06 4.20
CA GLY A 84 11.05 -7.32 3.04
C GLY A 84 12.10 -6.23 2.82
N VAL A 85 11.76 -4.99 3.14
CA VAL A 85 12.70 -3.87 3.11
C VAL A 85 13.07 -3.60 4.54
N THR A 86 14.31 -3.90 4.88
CA THR A 86 14.74 -3.99 6.27
C THR A 86 14.78 -2.67 7.02
N ASP A 87 14.86 -1.54 6.32
CA ASP A 87 15.19 -0.30 6.97
C ASP A 87 14.21 0.82 6.77
N HIS A 88 13.00 0.52 6.31
CA HIS A 88 12.00 1.57 6.08
C HIS A 88 10.61 1.06 6.41
N VAL A 89 10.03 1.60 7.47
CA VAL A 89 8.70 1.16 7.91
C VAL A 89 7.63 1.60 6.91
N HIS A 90 6.65 0.75 6.71
CA HIS A 90 5.52 1.07 5.85
C HIS A 90 4.27 0.32 6.31
N LEU A 91 3.13 1.01 6.16
CA LEU A 91 1.83 0.46 6.50
C LEU A 91 1.22 -0.20 5.26
N HIS A 92 0.82 -1.45 5.39
CA HIS A 92 0.11 -2.16 4.33
C HIS A 92 -1.39 -1.94 4.42
N LEU A 93 -2.02 -1.70 3.28
CA LEU A 93 -3.47 -1.65 3.13
C LEU A 93 -3.84 -2.75 2.14
N VAL A 94 -4.43 -3.83 2.63
CA VAL A 94 -4.74 -5.00 1.80
C VAL A 94 -6.25 -5.18 1.69
N PRO A 95 -6.83 -4.96 0.51
CA PRO A 95 -8.25 -5.26 0.29
C PRO A 95 -8.50 -6.76 0.39
N ARG A 96 -9.63 -7.13 0.96
CA ARG A 96 -9.96 -8.53 1.19
C ARG A 96 -11.35 -8.88 0.66
N TRP A 97 -11.45 -10.08 0.10
CA TRP A 97 -12.71 -10.67 -0.36
C TRP A 97 -12.86 -12.06 0.21
N ALA A 98 -14.10 -12.52 0.35
CA ALA A 98 -14.36 -13.87 0.84
C ALA A 98 -13.64 -14.89 -0.04
N GLY A 99 -12.91 -15.81 0.58
CA GLY A 99 -12.22 -16.89 -0.12
C GLY A 99 -10.86 -16.51 -0.71
N ASP A 100 -10.44 -15.26 -0.62
CA ASP A 100 -9.18 -14.83 -1.22
C ASP A 100 -7.95 -15.48 -0.60
N THR A 101 -8.00 -15.79 0.69
CA THR A 101 -6.85 -16.35 1.41
C THR A 101 -6.43 -17.72 0.88
N SER A 102 -7.38 -18.50 0.36
CA SER A 102 -7.07 -19.83 -0.17
C SER A 102 -6.25 -19.79 -1.44
N PHE A 103 -6.22 -18.64 -2.12
CA PHE A 103 -5.50 -18.46 -3.36
C PHE A 103 -4.16 -17.73 -3.19
N MET A 104 -3.89 -17.19 -2.00
CA MET A 104 -2.70 -16.37 -1.80
C MET A 104 -1.37 -17.08 -2.11
N PRO A 105 -1.16 -18.34 -1.66
CA PRO A 105 0.08 -19.03 -2.01
C PRO A 105 0.25 -19.26 -3.51
N VAL A 106 -0.85 -19.47 -4.21
CA VAL A 106 -0.83 -19.66 -5.66
C VAL A 106 -0.55 -18.34 -6.37
N LEU A 107 -1.18 -17.26 -5.91
CA LEU A 107 -0.99 -15.93 -6.49
C LEU A 107 0.43 -15.41 -6.29
N ALA A 108 1.09 -15.81 -5.20
CA ALA A 108 2.46 -15.39 -4.93
C ALA A 108 3.44 -15.89 -6.00
N ASP A 109 3.10 -17.00 -6.68
CA ASP A 109 3.92 -17.55 -7.75
C ASP A 109 3.57 -16.96 -9.12
N VAL A 110 2.49 -16.18 -9.21
CA VAL A 110 2.07 -15.56 -10.45
C VAL A 110 2.85 -14.26 -10.65
N LYS A 111 3.53 -14.16 -11.78
CA LYS A 111 4.25 -12.94 -12.12
C LYS A 111 3.25 -11.84 -12.47
N VAL A 112 3.26 -10.74 -11.69
CA VAL A 112 2.40 -9.60 -11.96
C VAL A 112 2.98 -8.81 -13.12
N LEU A 113 2.15 -8.56 -14.15
CA LEU A 113 2.58 -7.80 -15.31
C LEU A 113 2.63 -6.31 -14.98
N PRO A 114 3.70 -5.60 -15.37
CA PRO A 114 3.83 -4.17 -15.06
C PRO A 114 2.66 -3.31 -15.53
N GLU A 115 2.08 -3.61 -16.70
CA GLU A 115 0.94 -2.85 -17.22
C GLU A 115 -0.28 -2.97 -16.32
N HIS A 116 -0.47 -4.09 -15.61
CA HIS A 116 -1.57 -4.24 -14.67
C HIS A 116 -1.40 -3.29 -13.48
N LEU A 117 -0.19 -3.13 -12.99
CA LEU A 117 0.11 -2.21 -11.90
C LEU A 117 -0.05 -0.75 -12.34
N VAL A 118 0.33 -0.42 -13.56
CA VAL A 118 0.15 0.91 -14.11
C VAL A 118 -1.35 1.24 -14.21
N GLU A 119 -2.16 0.31 -14.68
CA GLU A 119 -3.60 0.49 -14.76
C GLU A 119 -4.24 0.67 -13.37
N THR A 120 -3.82 -0.16 -12.41
CA THR A 120 -4.30 -0.07 -11.03
C THR A 120 -3.97 1.31 -10.46
N ARG A 121 -2.73 1.76 -10.67
CA ARG A 121 -2.30 3.08 -10.22
C ARG A 121 -3.18 4.19 -10.81
N ALA A 122 -3.42 4.14 -12.11
CA ALA A 122 -4.23 5.16 -12.78
C ALA A 122 -5.65 5.24 -12.22
N LYS A 123 -6.28 4.10 -11.96
CA LYS A 123 -7.61 4.04 -11.38
C LYS A 123 -7.66 4.64 -9.98
N LEU A 124 -6.66 4.33 -9.17
CA LEU A 124 -6.61 4.83 -7.79
C LEU A 124 -6.29 6.31 -7.74
N VAL A 125 -5.41 6.80 -8.62
CA VAL A 125 -5.13 8.24 -8.72
C VAL A 125 -6.41 9.01 -9.07
N GLU A 126 -7.18 8.50 -10.03
CA GLU A 126 -8.43 9.13 -10.43
C GLU A 126 -9.49 9.12 -9.33
N ALA A 127 -9.55 8.03 -8.56
CA ALA A 127 -10.54 7.86 -7.48
C ALA A 127 -10.10 8.49 -6.16
N TRP A 128 -8.88 9.02 -6.07
CA TRP A 128 -8.37 9.57 -4.81
C TRP A 128 -9.21 10.77 -4.37
N PRO A 129 -9.65 10.80 -3.11
CA PRO A 129 -10.46 11.92 -2.62
C PRO A 129 -9.69 13.24 -2.66
N ALA A 130 -10.42 14.29 -2.93
CA ALA A 130 -9.85 15.63 -3.05
C ALA A 130 -9.38 16.17 -1.70
#